data_fb7a9d432b5d51843f79c0e1c3ce0e72
#
_entry.id   fb7a9d432b5d51843f79c0e1c3ce0e72
#
_cell.length_a   1.000
_cell.length_b   1.000
_cell.length_c   1.000
_cell.angle_alpha   90.00
_cell.angle_beta   90.00
_cell.angle_gamma   90.00
#
_symmetry.space_group_name_H-M   'P 1'
#
loop_
_entity.id
_entity.type
_entity.pdbx_description
1 polymer ?
#
loop_
_entity_poly.entity_id
_entity_poly.type
_entity_poly.pdbx_seq_one_letter_code
_entity_poly.pdbx_strand_id
1 'polypeptide(L)'
;SSCWDVDNIADTRQEFVDGNEIDRKTIYVNSPAKYRGINYYQTDWNLIGLRLQNNDNLIQQYPLINFSNAQNKVWITWIPKTTALDEGVILFVDNLQGYCSIYNEFGQFLGNLELNEEYQTDIPLTLVDILSSTGLQIKTDPGIPLIYTGFLFLMISRLISYITYSQIWVIQNQKKLFVGGTTTRATYDFEIEFFKLIKN
;
A
#
# COMPACT_ATOMS: atom_id res chain seq x y z
N SER A 1 -17.98 17.90 -0.39
CA SER A 1 -18.55 16.53 -0.36
C SER A 1 -17.40 15.56 -0.34
N SER A 2 -16.84 15.31 0.86
CA SER A 2 -15.84 14.29 1.09
C SER A 2 -16.59 12.96 1.29
N CYS A 3 -16.70 12.18 0.21
CA CYS A 3 -17.16 10.81 0.31
C CYS A 3 -16.02 10.00 0.95
N TRP A 4 -16.16 9.62 2.19
CA TRP A 4 -15.27 8.70 2.88
C TRP A 4 -15.60 7.28 2.41
N ASP A 5 -14.83 6.79 1.49
CA ASP A 5 -14.91 5.39 1.07
C ASP A 5 -14.19 4.55 2.12
N VAL A 6 -14.93 3.67 2.80
CA VAL A 6 -14.46 2.88 3.98
C VAL A 6 -13.27 1.99 3.62
N ASP A 7 -13.12 1.63 2.35
CA ASP A 7 -12.04 0.77 1.86
C ASP A 7 -10.76 1.54 1.44
N ASN A 8 -10.82 2.87 1.34
CA ASN A 8 -9.72 3.71 0.87
C ASN A 8 -9.54 4.96 1.72
N ILE A 9 -8.99 4.80 2.92
CA ILE A 9 -8.51 5.94 3.68
C ILE A 9 -7.28 6.49 2.97
N ALA A 10 -7.48 7.58 2.25
CA ALA A 10 -6.39 8.28 1.57
C ALA A 10 -5.70 9.24 2.53
N ASP A 11 -4.38 9.17 2.60
CA ASP A 11 -3.56 10.16 3.26
C ASP A 11 -2.88 11.05 2.22
N THR A 12 -2.72 12.33 2.52
CA THR A 12 -2.09 13.27 1.62
C THR A 12 -0.72 13.64 2.14
N ARG A 13 0.32 13.19 1.41
CA ARG A 13 1.67 13.63 1.67
C ARG A 13 1.94 14.96 0.97
N GLN A 14 2.45 15.91 1.73
CA GLN A 14 2.96 17.18 1.22
C GLN A 14 4.47 17.24 1.44
N GLU A 15 5.19 17.68 0.44
CA GLU A 15 6.63 17.90 0.53
C GLU A 15 6.94 19.40 0.47
N PHE A 16 7.72 19.87 1.44
CA PHE A 16 8.14 21.24 1.53
C PHE A 16 9.66 21.33 1.43
N VAL A 17 10.15 22.26 0.62
CA VAL A 17 11.55 22.68 0.57
C VAL A 17 11.59 24.19 0.79
N ASP A 18 12.35 24.63 1.78
CA ASP A 18 12.45 26.04 2.17
C ASP A 18 11.07 26.71 2.40
N GLY A 19 10.12 25.96 2.96
CA GLY A 19 8.76 26.45 3.24
C GLY A 19 7.80 26.46 2.04
N ASN A 20 8.27 26.09 0.85
CA ASN A 20 7.42 25.98 -0.33
C ASN A 20 6.99 24.54 -0.57
N GLU A 21 5.69 24.32 -0.81
CA GLU A 21 5.17 23.02 -1.22
C GLU A 21 5.63 22.72 -2.65
N ILE A 22 6.40 21.65 -2.83
CA ILE A 22 6.94 21.23 -4.13
C ILE A 22 6.23 20.02 -4.70
N ASP A 23 5.61 19.19 -3.86
CA ASP A 23 4.86 18.02 -4.30
C ASP A 23 3.75 17.68 -3.31
N ARG A 24 2.62 17.25 -3.85
CA ARG A 24 1.46 16.75 -3.10
C ARG A 24 1.00 15.43 -3.68
N LYS A 25 1.05 14.37 -2.91
CA LYS A 25 0.68 13.03 -3.35
C LYS A 25 -0.28 12.37 -2.37
N THR A 26 -1.39 11.89 -2.89
CA THR A 26 -2.33 11.08 -2.12
C THR A 26 -1.84 9.63 -2.06
N ILE A 27 -1.79 9.08 -0.87
CA ILE A 27 -1.34 7.72 -0.57
C ILE A 27 -2.54 6.95 -0.04
N TYR A 28 -2.75 5.75 -0.55
CA TYR A 28 -3.75 4.81 -0.04
C TYR A 28 -3.22 3.39 -0.13
N VAL A 29 -3.94 2.44 0.45
CA VAL A 29 -3.58 1.02 0.43
C VAL A 29 -3.34 0.59 -1.03
N ASN A 30 -2.20 -0.06 -1.30
CA ASN A 30 -1.74 -0.47 -2.63
C ASN A 30 -1.28 0.66 -3.59
N SER A 31 -1.26 1.92 -3.15
CA SER A 31 -0.72 3.04 -3.93
C SER A 31 0.31 3.83 -3.11
N PRO A 32 1.54 3.30 -2.97
CA PRO A 32 2.58 3.96 -2.19
C PRO A 32 3.10 5.22 -2.88
N ALA A 33 3.51 6.20 -2.08
CA ALA A 33 4.31 7.29 -2.57
C ALA A 33 5.78 6.89 -2.65
N LYS A 34 6.45 7.30 -3.72
CA LYS A 34 7.89 7.10 -3.88
C LYS A 34 8.59 8.45 -3.95
N TYR A 35 9.63 8.61 -3.11
CA TYR A 35 10.44 9.81 -3.09
C TYR A 35 11.91 9.47 -2.83
N ARG A 36 12.81 9.95 -3.69
CA ARG A 36 14.27 9.71 -3.60
C ARG A 36 14.66 8.26 -3.32
N GLY A 37 13.94 7.28 -3.94
CA GLY A 37 14.19 5.85 -3.75
C GLY A 37 13.58 5.24 -2.49
N ILE A 38 12.87 6.03 -1.69
CA ILE A 38 12.15 5.60 -0.50
C ILE A 38 10.67 5.44 -0.86
N ASN A 39 10.09 4.31 -0.46
CA ASN A 39 8.67 4.04 -0.62
C ASN A 39 7.94 4.24 0.71
N TYR A 40 6.80 4.94 0.66
CA TYR A 40 5.93 5.20 1.79
C TYR A 40 4.63 4.45 1.56
N TYR A 41 4.35 3.47 2.41
CA TYR A 41 3.14 2.65 2.38
C TYR A 41 2.23 3.04 3.51
N GLN A 42 0.94 3.18 3.26
CA GLN A 42 -0.07 3.22 4.29
C GLN A 42 -0.33 1.78 4.76
N THR A 43 -0.06 1.49 6.03
CA THR A 43 -0.16 0.13 6.58
C THR A 43 -1.26 -0.02 7.60
N ASP A 44 -1.60 1.05 8.28
CA ASP A 44 -2.61 1.03 9.34
C ASP A 44 -3.27 2.39 9.49
N TRP A 45 -4.41 2.42 10.15
CA TRP A 45 -5.12 3.63 10.53
C TRP A 45 -5.82 3.42 11.86
N ASN A 46 -6.00 4.50 12.60
CA ASN A 46 -6.68 4.51 13.88
C ASN A 46 -7.43 5.82 14.07
N LEU A 47 -8.48 5.82 14.87
CA LEU A 47 -9.16 7.02 15.31
C LEU A 47 -8.56 7.47 16.65
N ILE A 48 -8.28 8.77 16.77
CA ILE A 48 -7.64 9.34 17.95
C ILE A 48 -8.54 10.28 18.75
N GLY A 49 -9.55 10.87 18.10
CA GLY A 49 -10.44 11.80 18.81
C GLY A 49 -11.61 12.29 18.00
N LEU A 50 -12.54 12.93 18.67
CA LEU A 50 -13.65 13.66 18.10
C LEU A 50 -13.50 15.14 18.42
N ARG A 51 -13.86 16.00 17.46
CA ARG A 51 -14.08 17.42 17.72
C ARG A 51 -15.57 17.68 17.79
N LEU A 52 -16.01 18.10 18.97
CA LEU A 52 -17.40 18.43 19.23
C LEU A 52 -17.52 19.89 19.56
N GLN A 53 -18.56 20.52 19.03
CA GLN A 53 -18.93 21.88 19.34
C GLN A 53 -20.08 21.88 20.33
N ASN A 54 -19.94 22.66 21.38
CA ASN A 54 -20.97 22.90 22.39
C ASN A 54 -21.80 24.15 22.03
N ASN A 55 -22.88 24.38 22.76
CA ASN A 55 -23.78 25.57 22.62
C ASN A 55 -23.05 26.92 22.60
N ASP A 56 -21.93 27.01 23.29
CA ASP A 56 -21.12 28.23 23.36
C ASP A 56 -20.23 28.43 22.12
N ASN A 57 -20.46 27.69 21.04
CA ASN A 57 -19.61 27.62 19.86
C ASN A 57 -18.15 27.25 20.16
N LEU A 58 -17.88 26.65 21.32
CA LEU A 58 -16.56 26.21 21.70
C LEU A 58 -16.31 24.79 21.16
N ILE A 59 -15.27 24.64 20.37
CA ILE A 59 -14.85 23.34 19.86
C ILE A 59 -13.91 22.70 20.87
N GLN A 60 -14.29 21.53 21.38
CA GLN A 60 -13.49 20.71 22.27
C GLN A 60 -13.10 19.41 21.59
N GLN A 61 -11.90 18.93 21.92
CA GLN A 61 -11.40 17.66 21.43
C GLN A 61 -11.49 16.59 22.52
N TYR A 62 -12.20 15.50 22.22
CA TYR A 62 -12.35 14.35 23.09
C TYR A 62 -11.52 13.17 22.55
N PRO A 63 -10.66 12.55 23.36
CA PRO A 63 -9.88 11.41 22.93
C PRO A 63 -10.76 10.18 22.75
N LEU A 64 -10.48 9.38 21.73
CA LEU A 64 -11.13 8.11 21.48
C LEU A 64 -10.27 6.98 22.04
N ILE A 65 -10.92 6.11 22.82
CA ILE A 65 -10.31 4.91 23.35
C ILE A 65 -10.70 3.75 22.45
N ASN A 66 -9.71 3.01 21.97
CA ASN A 66 -9.94 1.81 21.18
C ASN A 66 -10.46 0.68 22.04
N PHE A 67 -11.67 0.23 21.80
CA PHE A 67 -12.34 -0.88 22.47
C PHE A 67 -12.58 -2.05 21.49
N SER A 68 -11.67 -2.25 20.56
CA SER A 68 -11.82 -3.22 19.47
C SER A 68 -11.60 -4.65 19.95
N ASN A 69 -12.46 -5.54 19.49
CA ASN A 69 -12.28 -6.98 19.59
C ASN A 69 -11.74 -7.52 18.25
N ALA A 70 -11.34 -8.81 18.20
CA ALA A 70 -10.78 -9.44 17.02
C ALA A 70 -11.67 -9.35 15.74
N GLN A 71 -12.95 -9.07 15.90
CA GLN A 71 -13.93 -9.03 14.80
C GLN A 71 -14.41 -7.62 14.47
N ASN A 72 -14.44 -6.68 15.43
CA ASN A 72 -14.98 -5.32 15.24
C ASN A 72 -14.02 -4.27 15.82
N LYS A 73 -13.73 -3.27 15.00
CA LYS A 73 -13.02 -2.07 15.45
C LYS A 73 -14.06 -1.09 15.99
N VAL A 74 -13.99 -0.76 17.26
CA VAL A 74 -14.88 0.18 17.93
C VAL A 74 -14.05 1.15 18.77
N TRP A 75 -14.39 2.42 18.69
CA TRP A 75 -13.80 3.47 19.50
C TRP A 75 -14.89 4.14 20.32
N ILE A 76 -14.56 4.44 21.56
CA ILE A 76 -15.50 5.07 22.51
C ILE A 76 -14.90 6.31 23.12
N THR A 77 -15.74 7.27 23.45
CA THR A 77 -15.39 8.39 24.28
C THR A 77 -16.52 8.72 25.24
N TRP A 78 -16.16 9.25 26.41
CA TRP A 78 -17.09 9.70 27.43
C TRP A 78 -17.15 11.22 27.44
N ILE A 79 -18.37 11.77 27.41
CA ILE A 79 -18.62 13.22 27.49
C ILE A 79 -19.39 13.50 28.77
N PRO A 80 -18.75 14.09 29.77
CA PRO A 80 -19.42 14.40 31.02
C PRO A 80 -20.41 15.57 30.86
N LYS A 81 -21.57 15.48 31.52
CA LYS A 81 -22.54 16.56 31.68
C LYS A 81 -22.14 17.53 32.77
N THR A 82 -21.56 16.98 33.84
CA THR A 82 -21.20 17.71 35.04
C THR A 82 -19.71 17.61 35.33
N THR A 83 -19.19 18.54 36.09
CA THR A 83 -17.79 18.51 36.58
C THR A 83 -17.53 17.34 37.55
N ALA A 84 -18.58 16.75 38.10
CA ALA A 84 -18.48 15.58 38.99
C ALA A 84 -18.21 14.27 38.22
N LEU A 85 -18.36 14.26 36.88
CA LEU A 85 -18.15 13.11 35.98
C LEU A 85 -19.08 11.90 36.23
N ASP A 86 -20.14 12.09 36.98
CA ASP A 86 -21.12 11.07 37.38
C ASP A 86 -22.23 10.87 36.35
N GLU A 87 -22.54 11.93 35.60
CA GLU A 87 -23.51 11.90 34.52
C GLU A 87 -22.84 12.30 33.19
N GLY A 88 -23.24 11.64 32.08
CA GLY A 88 -22.68 11.92 30.77
C GLY A 88 -23.26 11.05 29.67
N VAL A 89 -22.68 11.18 28.50
CA VAL A 89 -23.01 10.36 27.32
C VAL A 89 -21.77 9.65 26.78
N ILE A 90 -22.00 8.46 26.27
CA ILE A 90 -20.96 7.66 25.62
C ILE A 90 -21.18 7.78 24.11
N LEU A 91 -20.15 8.17 23.40
CA LEU A 91 -20.14 8.13 21.94
C LEU A 91 -19.38 6.89 21.47
N PHE A 92 -20.03 6.14 20.57
CA PHE A 92 -19.48 5.00 19.87
C PHE A 92 -19.21 5.34 18.43
N VAL A 93 -17.98 5.07 17.96
CA VAL A 93 -17.59 5.18 16.56
C VAL A 93 -17.14 3.80 16.10
N ASP A 94 -17.87 3.20 15.21
CA ASP A 94 -17.59 1.87 14.65
C ASP A 94 -17.15 1.93 13.18
N ASN A 95 -17.28 3.10 12.56
CA ASN A 95 -16.97 3.31 11.16
C ASN A 95 -16.47 4.74 10.89
N LEU A 96 -16.04 4.98 9.66
CA LEU A 96 -15.55 6.28 9.18
C LEU A 96 -16.59 7.03 8.34
N GLN A 97 -17.84 6.61 8.37
CA GLN A 97 -18.90 7.20 7.53
C GLN A 97 -19.35 8.59 8.00
N GLY A 98 -18.77 9.09 9.11
CA GLY A 98 -19.05 10.45 9.60
C GLY A 98 -20.22 10.50 10.56
N TYR A 99 -20.61 9.40 11.17
CA TYR A 99 -21.57 9.39 12.26
C TYR A 99 -21.04 8.60 13.47
N CYS A 100 -21.58 8.91 14.65
CA CYS A 100 -21.35 8.17 15.87
C CYS A 100 -22.67 7.88 16.58
N SER A 101 -22.74 6.75 17.27
CA SER A 101 -23.91 6.38 18.06
C SER A 101 -23.78 6.89 19.49
N ILE A 102 -24.84 7.44 20.04
CA ILE A 102 -24.90 8.04 21.38
C ILE A 102 -25.63 7.10 22.32
N TYR A 103 -25.05 6.88 23.49
CA TYR A 103 -25.62 6.11 24.59
C TYR A 103 -25.59 6.94 25.87
N ASN A 104 -26.57 6.71 26.75
CA ASN A 104 -26.52 7.27 28.10
C ASN A 104 -25.59 6.47 29.03
N GLU A 105 -25.41 6.90 30.28
CA GLU A 105 -24.61 6.25 31.32
C GLU A 105 -25.10 4.81 31.65
N PHE A 106 -26.34 4.48 31.34
CA PHE A 106 -26.92 3.14 31.54
C PHE A 106 -26.79 2.23 30.33
N GLY A 107 -26.14 2.71 29.24
CA GLY A 107 -25.96 1.94 28.00
C GLY A 107 -27.20 1.91 27.11
N GLN A 108 -28.19 2.77 27.32
CA GLN A 108 -29.34 2.87 26.45
C GLN A 108 -29.02 3.74 25.23
N PHE A 109 -29.37 3.26 24.06
CA PHE A 109 -29.18 3.98 22.81
C PHE A 109 -30.10 5.23 22.76
N LEU A 110 -29.52 6.38 22.53
CA LEU A 110 -30.21 7.66 22.44
C LEU A 110 -30.44 8.10 20.99
N GLY A 111 -29.50 7.80 20.08
CA GLY A 111 -29.58 8.18 18.68
C GLY A 111 -28.21 8.18 18.00
N ASN A 112 -28.20 8.67 16.77
CA ASN A 112 -26.97 8.87 16.01
C ASN A 112 -26.67 10.37 15.88
N LEU A 113 -25.39 10.71 15.86
CA LEU A 113 -24.90 12.05 15.62
C LEU A 113 -24.12 12.04 14.31
N GLU A 114 -24.61 12.79 13.32
CA GLU A 114 -23.95 12.91 12.02
C GLU A 114 -23.01 14.13 11.97
N LEU A 115 -22.11 14.12 11.01
CA LEU A 115 -21.14 15.20 10.83
C LEU A 115 -21.86 16.51 10.47
N ASN A 116 -21.56 17.57 11.22
CA ASN A 116 -22.20 18.91 11.12
C ASN A 116 -23.69 18.93 11.44
N GLU A 117 -24.22 17.92 12.08
CA GLU A 117 -25.58 17.91 12.59
C GLU A 117 -25.58 18.16 14.10
N GLU A 118 -26.53 18.99 14.55
CA GLU A 118 -26.73 19.26 15.96
C GLU A 118 -27.67 18.22 16.58
N TYR A 119 -27.16 17.48 17.55
CA TYR A 119 -27.97 16.56 18.32
C TYR A 119 -28.60 17.28 19.53
N GLN A 120 -29.92 17.47 19.47
CA GLN A 120 -30.68 18.16 20.49
C GLN A 120 -31.10 17.21 21.61
N THR A 121 -30.24 17.08 22.61
CA THR A 121 -30.54 16.45 23.89
C THR A 121 -30.25 17.42 25.02
N ASP A 122 -30.27 16.92 26.27
CA ASP A 122 -29.86 17.68 27.46
C ASP A 122 -28.46 18.33 27.32
N ILE A 123 -27.63 17.81 26.44
CA ILE A 123 -26.37 18.43 26.00
C ILE A 123 -26.41 18.55 24.48
N PRO A 124 -26.66 19.71 23.92
CA PRO A 124 -26.59 19.93 22.49
C PRO A 124 -25.10 19.81 22.06
N LEU A 125 -24.85 18.86 21.20
CA LEU A 125 -23.52 18.53 20.67
C LEU A 125 -23.58 18.51 19.15
N THR A 126 -22.62 19.16 18.52
CA THR A 126 -22.43 19.07 17.08
C THR A 126 -21.12 18.37 16.79
N LEU A 127 -21.14 17.30 16.00
CA LEU A 127 -19.93 16.63 15.54
C LEU A 127 -19.30 17.44 14.41
N VAL A 128 -18.17 18.07 14.71
CA VAL A 128 -17.45 18.91 13.74
C VAL A 128 -16.49 18.08 12.90
N ASP A 129 -15.77 17.14 13.55
CA ASP A 129 -14.72 16.38 12.86
C ASP A 129 -14.38 15.10 13.62
N ILE A 130 -13.92 14.10 12.87
CA ILE A 130 -13.37 12.83 13.41
C ILE A 130 -11.88 12.80 13.11
N LEU A 131 -11.06 12.81 14.16
CA LEU A 131 -9.61 12.83 14.03
C LEU A 131 -9.09 11.41 13.88
N SER A 132 -8.37 11.18 12.79
CA SER A 132 -7.71 9.92 12.49
C SER A 132 -6.18 10.05 12.52
N SER A 133 -5.51 8.95 12.73
CA SER A 133 -4.07 8.80 12.56
C SER A 133 -3.78 7.71 11.56
N THR A 134 -2.72 7.89 10.79
CA THR A 134 -2.28 6.94 9.77
C THR A 134 -0.94 6.35 10.13
N GLY A 135 -0.82 5.01 10.08
CA GLY A 135 0.44 4.30 10.18
C GLY A 135 1.14 4.27 8.83
N LEU A 136 2.34 4.85 8.73
CA LEU A 136 3.14 4.82 7.54
C LEU A 136 4.34 3.89 7.72
N GLN A 137 4.51 2.95 6.80
CA GLN A 137 5.72 2.15 6.69
C GLN A 137 6.65 2.76 5.66
N ILE A 138 7.87 3.03 6.08
CA ILE A 138 8.93 3.55 5.21
C ILE A 138 9.83 2.38 4.82
N LYS A 139 9.96 2.13 3.51
CA LYS A 139 10.77 1.03 2.98
C LYS A 139 11.76 1.52 1.93
N THR A 140 13.02 1.13 2.09
CA THR A 140 14.07 1.30 1.09
C THR A 140 14.66 -0.07 0.79
N ASP A 141 14.71 -0.44 -0.48
CA ASP A 141 15.25 -1.74 -0.90
C ASP A 141 16.29 -1.52 -2.01
N PRO A 142 17.56 -1.33 -1.64
CA PRO A 142 18.65 -1.14 -2.62
C PRO A 142 19.00 -2.44 -3.36
N GLY A 143 18.53 -3.60 -2.90
CA GLY A 143 18.78 -4.90 -3.54
C GLY A 143 17.95 -5.14 -4.81
N ILE A 144 16.85 -4.43 -5.00
CA ILE A 144 15.96 -4.63 -6.16
C ILE A 144 16.70 -4.48 -7.50
N PRO A 145 17.51 -3.43 -7.76
CA PRO A 145 18.25 -3.31 -9.01
C PRO A 145 19.24 -4.47 -9.23
N LEU A 146 19.87 -4.96 -8.16
CA LEU A 146 20.81 -6.09 -8.23
C LEU A 146 20.09 -7.37 -8.67
N ILE A 147 18.90 -7.65 -8.12
CA ILE A 147 18.08 -8.80 -8.49
C ILE A 147 17.69 -8.74 -9.96
N TYR A 148 17.17 -7.59 -10.43
CA TYR A 148 16.80 -7.42 -11.84
C TYR A 148 17.99 -7.57 -12.77
N THR A 149 19.17 -7.08 -12.39
CA THR A 149 20.41 -7.26 -13.14
C THR A 149 20.79 -8.74 -13.22
N GLY A 150 20.66 -9.49 -12.11
CA GLY A 150 20.88 -10.94 -12.08
C GLY A 150 19.92 -11.68 -13.02
N PHE A 151 18.65 -11.37 -13.01
CA PHE A 151 17.67 -11.94 -13.95
C PHE A 151 18.00 -11.61 -15.42
N LEU A 152 18.43 -10.38 -15.70
CA LEU A 152 18.85 -9.98 -17.04
C LEU A 152 20.01 -10.84 -17.53
N PHE A 153 21.05 -11.05 -16.72
CA PHE A 153 22.17 -11.93 -17.06
C PHE A 153 21.75 -13.39 -17.26
N LEU A 154 20.83 -13.90 -16.46
CA LEU A 154 20.26 -15.22 -16.64
C LEU A 154 19.55 -15.35 -17.98
N MET A 155 18.75 -14.36 -18.37
CA MET A 155 18.06 -14.35 -19.68
C MET A 155 19.06 -14.33 -20.84
N ILE A 156 20.05 -13.44 -20.78
CA ILE A 156 21.10 -13.34 -21.81
C ILE A 156 21.89 -14.66 -21.91
N SER A 157 22.31 -15.21 -20.77
CA SER A 157 23.03 -16.50 -20.73
C SER A 157 22.22 -17.64 -21.35
N ARG A 158 20.90 -17.63 -21.07
CA ARG A 158 19.99 -18.63 -21.66
C ARG A 158 19.91 -18.48 -23.18
N LEU A 159 19.79 -17.25 -23.70
CA LEU A 159 19.78 -16.99 -25.14
C LEU A 159 21.08 -17.44 -25.80
N ILE A 160 22.23 -17.08 -25.22
CA ILE A 160 23.54 -17.50 -25.74
C ILE A 160 23.66 -19.04 -25.76
N SER A 161 23.15 -19.72 -24.74
CA SER A 161 23.15 -21.18 -24.68
C SER A 161 22.32 -21.86 -25.78
N TYR A 162 21.40 -21.14 -26.45
CA TYR A 162 20.64 -21.65 -27.58
C TYR A 162 21.38 -21.52 -28.92
N ILE A 163 22.46 -20.72 -28.97
CA ILE A 163 23.25 -20.58 -30.20
C ILE A 163 23.93 -21.92 -30.47
N THR A 164 23.65 -22.48 -31.63
CA THR A 164 24.28 -23.72 -32.10
C THR A 164 25.71 -23.42 -32.51
N TYR A 165 26.63 -24.21 -31.97
CA TYR A 165 28.03 -24.15 -32.35
C TYR A 165 28.43 -25.44 -33.06
N SER A 166 28.98 -25.32 -34.29
CA SER A 166 29.39 -26.44 -35.12
C SER A 166 30.88 -26.28 -35.51
N GLN A 167 31.61 -27.33 -35.41
CA GLN A 167 33.01 -27.39 -35.84
C GLN A 167 33.18 -28.41 -36.95
N ILE A 168 33.98 -28.06 -37.96
CA ILE A 168 34.36 -28.96 -39.05
C ILE A 168 35.89 -29.05 -39.08
N TRP A 169 36.42 -30.27 -39.08
CA TRP A 169 37.86 -30.53 -39.18
C TRP A 169 38.15 -31.18 -40.54
N VAL A 170 39.22 -30.75 -41.17
CA VAL A 170 39.69 -31.30 -42.43
C VAL A 170 41.13 -31.74 -42.26
N ILE A 171 41.40 -33.02 -42.46
CA ILE A 171 42.73 -33.59 -42.40
C ILE A 171 43.11 -34.10 -43.79
N GLN A 172 44.18 -33.55 -44.36
CA GLN A 172 44.71 -33.97 -45.63
C GLN A 172 45.92 -34.90 -45.40
N ASN A 173 45.82 -36.10 -45.91
CA ASN A 173 46.92 -37.05 -45.89
C ASN A 173 47.22 -37.54 -47.31
N GLN A 174 48.34 -37.08 -47.87
CA GLN A 174 48.86 -37.35 -49.23
C GLN A 174 47.79 -37.24 -50.35
N LYS A 175 46.97 -38.27 -50.59
CA LYS A 175 45.95 -38.32 -51.64
C LYS A 175 44.52 -38.47 -51.09
N LYS A 176 44.35 -38.44 -49.77
CA LYS A 176 43.03 -38.62 -49.13
C LYS A 176 42.70 -37.42 -48.25
N LEU A 177 41.48 -36.97 -48.33
CA LEU A 177 40.90 -35.93 -47.50
C LEU A 177 39.96 -36.59 -46.51
N PHE A 178 40.18 -36.37 -45.20
CA PHE A 178 39.31 -36.81 -44.14
C PHE A 178 38.60 -35.57 -43.59
N VAL A 179 37.28 -35.60 -43.59
CA VAL A 179 36.46 -34.51 -43.10
C VAL A 179 35.60 -35.03 -41.94
N GLY A 180 35.62 -34.35 -40.84
CA GLY A 180 34.81 -34.69 -39.68
C GLY A 180 34.16 -33.41 -39.11
N GLY A 181 33.03 -33.55 -38.45
CA GLY A 181 32.35 -32.42 -37.84
C GLY A 181 31.60 -32.83 -36.61
N THR A 182 31.41 -31.88 -35.71
CA THR A 182 30.55 -32.02 -34.53
C THR A 182 29.74 -30.77 -34.30
N THR A 183 28.57 -30.90 -33.70
CA THR A 183 27.70 -29.82 -33.33
C THR A 183 27.15 -30.00 -31.91
N THR A 184 26.87 -28.91 -31.21
CA THR A 184 26.32 -28.96 -29.86
C THR A 184 24.81 -29.19 -29.84
N ARG A 185 24.13 -28.86 -30.94
CA ARG A 185 22.66 -28.99 -31.08
C ARG A 185 22.31 -29.17 -32.56
N ALA A 186 21.04 -29.56 -32.80
CA ALA A 186 20.52 -29.75 -34.18
C ALA A 186 21.38 -30.67 -35.03
N THR A 187 21.71 -31.82 -34.50
CA THR A 187 22.55 -32.83 -35.16
C THR A 187 22.05 -33.24 -36.54
N TYR A 188 20.73 -33.34 -36.69
CA TYR A 188 20.11 -33.71 -37.98
C TYR A 188 20.32 -32.65 -39.07
N ASP A 189 20.08 -31.38 -38.75
CA ASP A 189 20.27 -30.28 -39.71
C ASP A 189 21.75 -30.12 -40.04
N PHE A 190 22.64 -30.27 -39.06
CA PHE A 190 24.07 -30.25 -39.29
C PHE A 190 24.55 -31.37 -40.20
N GLU A 191 24.04 -32.60 -40.03
CA GLU A 191 24.38 -33.71 -40.91
C GLU A 191 23.98 -33.44 -42.36
N ILE A 192 22.79 -32.88 -42.61
CA ILE A 192 22.34 -32.53 -43.95
C ILE A 192 23.26 -31.47 -44.59
N GLU A 193 23.60 -30.44 -43.86
CA GLU A 193 24.50 -29.38 -44.32
C GLU A 193 25.91 -29.90 -44.55
N PHE A 194 26.41 -30.73 -43.65
CA PHE A 194 27.72 -31.33 -43.74
C PHE A 194 27.87 -32.21 -44.98
N PHE A 195 26.90 -33.08 -45.23
CA PHE A 195 26.91 -33.91 -46.44
C PHE A 195 26.75 -33.11 -47.74
N LYS A 196 26.04 -32.00 -47.75
CA LYS A 196 25.98 -31.07 -48.88
C LYS A 196 27.34 -30.44 -49.18
N LEU A 197 28.08 -30.03 -48.13
CA LEU A 197 29.41 -29.44 -48.27
C LEU A 197 30.46 -30.44 -48.86
N ILE A 198 30.36 -31.71 -48.48
CA ILE A 198 31.30 -32.74 -48.95
C ILE A 198 30.97 -33.17 -50.40
N LYS A 199 29.72 -33.05 -50.83
CA LYS A 199 29.27 -33.53 -52.14
C LYS A 199 29.50 -32.49 -53.26
N ASN A 200 29.75 -31.23 -52.92
CA ASN A 200 30.16 -30.18 -53.86
C ASN A 200 31.68 -30.10 -53.93
#